data_d59c7904deee449811110fb51220d7e2
#
_entry.id   d59c7904deee449811110fb51220d7e2
#
_cell.length_a   1.000
_cell.length_b   1.000
_cell.length_c   1.000
_cell.angle_alpha   90.00
_cell.angle_beta   90.00
_cell.angle_gamma   90.00
#
_symmetry.space_group_name_H-M   'P 1'
#
loop_
_entity.id
_entity.type
_entity.pdbx_description
1 polymer ?
#
loop_
_entity_poly.entity_id
_entity_poly.type
_entity_poly.pdbx_seq_one_letter_code
_entity_poly.pdbx_strand_id
1 'polypeptide(L)'
;MLKEIENYLSFLNDLRGQVKTLLDGLPKEALDWRPIDGQGELATNSLAVMTIHLAGSEAFWMKEIIGRQSIHRDRDAEFVAKGLGFSELAAKMEAGAKDTPSILSSLTSSQLEETRKFRDRIVTVRWAILHVIEHWAIHVGHMQLTRQLWLAKFGKKKD
;
A
#
# COMPACT_ATOMS: atom_id res chain seq x y z
N MET A 1 -6.88 -18.62 15.28
CA MET A 1 -6.65 -17.98 13.97
C MET A 1 -6.36 -19.07 12.94
N LEU A 2 -6.89 -18.94 11.74
CA LEU A 2 -6.63 -19.88 10.64
C LEU A 2 -5.17 -19.76 10.16
N LYS A 3 -4.54 -20.88 9.78
CA LYS A 3 -3.14 -20.88 9.30
C LYS A 3 -2.94 -20.02 8.04
N GLU A 4 -3.91 -20.00 7.13
CA GLU A 4 -3.85 -19.13 5.96
C GLU A 4 -3.90 -17.64 6.32
N ILE A 5 -4.65 -17.24 7.37
CA ILE A 5 -4.68 -15.86 7.88
C ILE A 5 -3.32 -15.45 8.47
N GLU A 6 -2.67 -16.36 9.20
CA GLU A 6 -1.29 -16.11 9.68
C GLU A 6 -0.35 -15.81 8.52
N ASN A 7 -0.44 -16.59 7.42
CA ASN A 7 0.36 -16.38 6.23
C ASN A 7 0.05 -15.02 5.57
N TYR A 8 -1.23 -14.66 5.42
CA TYR A 8 -1.62 -13.37 4.83
C TYR A 8 -1.09 -12.18 5.64
N LEU A 9 -1.22 -12.24 6.97
CA LEU A 9 -0.67 -11.22 7.87
C LEU A 9 0.86 -11.14 7.78
N SER A 10 1.54 -12.29 7.68
CA SER A 10 2.98 -12.34 7.49
C SER A 10 3.41 -11.66 6.19
N PHE A 11 2.76 -11.96 5.05
CA PHE A 11 3.04 -11.31 3.77
C PHE A 11 2.82 -9.81 3.82
N LEU A 12 1.70 -9.35 4.41
CA LEU A 12 1.41 -7.92 4.53
C LEU A 12 2.44 -7.21 5.41
N ASN A 13 2.86 -7.81 6.51
CA ASN A 13 3.88 -7.24 7.40
C ASN A 13 5.24 -7.15 6.70
N ASP A 14 5.62 -8.19 5.94
CA ASP A 14 6.87 -8.20 5.18
C ASP A 14 6.87 -7.11 4.11
N LEU A 15 5.80 -6.99 3.32
CA LEU A 15 5.65 -5.96 2.29
C LEU A 15 5.71 -4.54 2.87
N ARG A 16 5.06 -4.28 4.01
CA ARG A 16 5.16 -2.99 4.72
C ARG A 16 6.59 -2.74 5.23
N GLY A 17 7.26 -3.78 5.72
CA GLY A 17 8.68 -3.71 6.11
C GLY A 17 9.58 -3.32 4.94
N GLN A 18 9.35 -3.91 3.76
CA GLN A 18 10.08 -3.56 2.54
C GLN A 18 9.85 -2.10 2.15
N VAL A 19 8.60 -1.61 2.20
CA VAL A 19 8.31 -0.19 1.92
C VAL A 19 9.04 0.72 2.89
N LYS A 20 9.02 0.44 4.21
CA LYS A 20 9.79 1.22 5.19
C LYS A 20 11.28 1.28 4.83
N THR A 21 11.88 0.15 4.48
CA THR A 21 13.28 0.07 4.07
C THR A 21 13.56 0.89 2.79
N LEU A 22 12.63 0.90 1.84
CA LEU A 22 12.78 1.68 0.61
C LEU A 22 12.72 3.18 0.82
N LEU A 23 11.97 3.64 1.83
CA LEU A 23 11.81 5.07 2.15
C LEU A 23 12.91 5.58 3.08
N ASP A 24 13.49 4.70 3.90
CA ASP A 24 14.45 5.07 4.94
C ASP A 24 15.69 5.75 4.36
N GLY A 25 16.14 6.82 5.03
CA GLY A 25 17.31 7.59 4.66
C GLY A 25 17.16 8.45 3.40
N LEU A 26 15.99 8.46 2.75
CA LEU A 26 15.74 9.33 1.60
C LEU A 26 15.31 10.74 2.02
N PRO A 27 15.84 11.80 1.36
CA PRO A 27 15.35 13.15 1.57
C PRO A 27 13.94 13.35 0.98
N LYS A 28 13.22 14.39 1.44
CA LYS A 28 11.85 14.67 0.96
C LYS A 28 11.77 14.82 -0.55
N GLU A 29 12.77 15.41 -1.16
CA GLU A 29 12.87 15.58 -2.62
C GLU A 29 12.87 14.24 -3.36
N ALA A 30 13.51 13.21 -2.79
CA ALA A 30 13.50 11.86 -3.34
C ALA A 30 12.13 11.18 -3.16
N LEU A 31 11.48 11.41 -2.01
CA LEU A 31 10.17 10.87 -1.71
C LEU A 31 9.08 11.44 -2.62
N ASP A 32 9.22 12.70 -3.05
CA ASP A 32 8.29 13.40 -3.93
C ASP A 32 8.63 13.27 -5.42
N TRP A 33 9.81 12.76 -5.74
CA TRP A 33 10.27 12.69 -7.13
C TRP A 33 9.49 11.68 -7.96
N ARG A 34 9.17 12.06 -9.20
CA ARG A 34 8.56 11.21 -10.22
C ARG A 34 9.56 10.95 -11.34
N PRO A 35 9.85 9.70 -11.71
CA PRO A 35 10.73 9.38 -12.84
C PRO A 35 10.30 10.03 -14.15
N ILE A 36 9.00 10.00 -14.42
CA ILE A 36 8.40 10.66 -15.58
C ILE A 36 7.34 11.61 -15.04
N ASP A 37 7.59 12.91 -15.22
CA ASP A 37 6.62 13.95 -14.89
C ASP A 37 5.68 14.13 -16.08
N GLY A 38 4.37 14.18 -15.82
CA GLY A 38 3.38 14.24 -16.88
C GLY A 38 1.96 13.97 -16.39
N GLN A 39 1.05 13.73 -17.34
CA GLN A 39 -0.35 13.40 -17.06
C GLN A 39 -0.77 12.10 -17.76
N GLY A 40 -1.81 11.46 -17.22
CA GLY A 40 -2.37 10.23 -17.77
C GLY A 40 -1.44 9.03 -17.65
N GLU A 41 -1.49 8.14 -18.62
CA GLU A 41 -0.75 6.86 -18.61
C GLU A 41 0.77 7.00 -18.65
N LEU A 42 1.27 8.15 -19.09
CA LEU A 42 2.72 8.41 -19.15
C LEU A 42 3.30 8.91 -17.84
N ALA A 43 2.48 9.32 -16.88
CA ALA A 43 2.93 9.80 -15.58
C ALA A 43 3.26 8.67 -14.64
N THR A 44 4.39 8.78 -13.94
CA THR A 44 4.71 7.87 -12.83
C THR A 44 4.31 8.48 -11.49
N ASN A 45 4.17 7.64 -10.46
CA ASN A 45 3.93 8.09 -9.11
C ASN A 45 5.22 8.22 -8.31
N SER A 46 5.25 9.17 -7.38
CA SER A 46 6.34 9.29 -6.42
C SER A 46 6.24 8.22 -5.32
N LEU A 47 7.33 8.03 -4.56
CA LEU A 47 7.35 7.14 -3.40
C LEU A 47 6.31 7.56 -2.36
N ALA A 48 6.15 8.88 -2.11
CA ALA A 48 5.15 9.41 -1.19
C ALA A 48 3.72 9.07 -1.65
N VAL A 49 3.39 9.32 -2.91
CA VAL A 49 2.08 8.98 -3.50
C VAL A 49 1.80 7.48 -3.37
N MET A 50 2.74 6.62 -3.76
CA MET A 50 2.54 5.17 -3.69
C MET A 50 2.32 4.69 -2.26
N THR A 51 3.04 5.25 -1.28
CA THR A 51 2.87 4.91 0.14
C THR A 51 1.50 5.30 0.67
N ILE A 52 1.03 6.53 0.40
CA ILE A 52 -0.28 7.00 0.84
C ILE A 52 -1.40 6.22 0.16
N HIS A 53 -1.24 5.94 -1.14
CA HIS A 53 -2.18 5.13 -1.89
C HIS A 53 -2.31 3.69 -1.34
N LEU A 54 -1.20 3.05 -1.01
CA LEU A 54 -1.20 1.72 -0.41
C LEU A 54 -1.90 1.70 0.95
N ALA A 55 -1.60 2.69 1.81
CA ALA A 55 -2.25 2.82 3.11
C ALA A 55 -3.77 3.03 2.99
N GLY A 56 -4.21 3.92 2.11
CA GLY A 56 -5.62 4.17 1.86
C GLY A 56 -6.34 2.98 1.22
N SER A 57 -5.65 2.28 0.32
CA SER A 57 -6.18 1.07 -0.33
C SER A 57 -6.34 -0.08 0.65
N GLU A 58 -5.35 -0.34 1.50
CA GLU A 58 -5.45 -1.38 2.53
C GLU A 58 -6.60 -1.09 3.51
N ALA A 59 -6.66 0.15 4.03
CA ALA A 59 -7.74 0.54 4.92
C ALA A 59 -9.12 0.33 4.28
N PHE A 60 -9.27 0.71 3.02
CA PHE A 60 -10.52 0.52 2.27
C PHE A 60 -10.90 -0.96 2.14
N TRP A 61 -10.01 -1.78 1.65
CA TRP A 61 -10.31 -3.20 1.43
C TRP A 61 -10.59 -3.93 2.75
N MET A 62 -9.77 -3.69 3.77
CA MET A 62 -9.89 -4.38 5.05
C MET A 62 -11.13 -3.94 5.82
N LYS A 63 -11.36 -2.62 5.95
CA LYS A 63 -12.49 -2.11 6.75
C LYS A 63 -13.80 -2.16 5.98
N GLU A 64 -13.84 -1.58 4.77
CA GLU A 64 -15.09 -1.41 4.06
C GLU A 64 -15.54 -2.69 3.36
N ILE A 65 -14.65 -3.33 2.60
CA ILE A 65 -15.04 -4.51 1.81
C ILE A 65 -15.10 -5.76 2.69
N ILE A 66 -14.07 -6.05 3.48
CA ILE A 66 -14.01 -7.26 4.30
C ILE A 66 -14.77 -7.06 5.60
N GLY A 67 -14.46 -6.00 6.35
CA GLY A 67 -15.01 -5.70 7.67
C GLY A 67 -16.41 -5.09 7.66
N ARG A 68 -16.96 -4.71 6.49
CA ARG A 68 -18.28 -4.08 6.33
C ARG A 68 -18.45 -2.80 7.17
N GLN A 69 -17.36 -2.06 7.36
CA GLN A 69 -17.33 -0.79 8.09
C GLN A 69 -17.29 0.35 7.07
N SER A 70 -18.16 1.33 7.19
CA SER A 70 -18.07 2.53 6.33
C SER A 70 -16.86 3.36 6.70
N ILE A 71 -16.04 3.72 5.71
CA ILE A 71 -14.93 4.65 5.88
C ILE A 71 -15.03 5.80 4.88
N HIS A 72 -14.47 6.95 5.26
CA HIS A 72 -14.25 8.04 4.32
C HIS A 72 -12.85 7.93 3.71
N ARG A 73 -12.76 7.68 2.41
CA ARG A 73 -11.51 7.64 1.64
C ARG A 73 -11.51 8.72 0.57
N ASP A 74 -10.57 9.64 0.64
CA ASP A 74 -10.30 10.60 -0.43
C ASP A 74 -9.17 10.07 -1.32
N ARG A 75 -9.56 9.30 -2.35
CA ARG A 75 -8.60 8.67 -3.27
C ARG A 75 -7.85 9.72 -4.10
N ASP A 76 -8.46 10.81 -4.47
CA ASP A 76 -7.84 11.84 -5.31
C ASP A 76 -6.75 12.58 -4.53
N ALA A 77 -6.96 12.83 -3.23
CA ALA A 77 -5.94 13.39 -2.34
C ALA A 77 -4.70 12.49 -2.20
N GLU A 78 -4.85 11.15 -2.32
CA GLU A 78 -3.71 10.23 -2.27
C GLU A 78 -2.71 10.50 -3.41
N PHE A 79 -3.20 10.84 -4.62
CA PHE A 79 -2.37 11.03 -5.81
C PHE A 79 -1.69 12.41 -5.92
N VAL A 80 -2.04 13.33 -5.03
CA VAL A 80 -1.40 14.65 -4.93
C VAL A 80 -0.54 14.80 -3.67
N ALA A 81 -0.36 13.71 -2.91
CA ALA A 81 0.45 13.70 -1.68
C ALA A 81 1.90 14.11 -1.98
N LYS A 82 2.41 15.09 -1.21
CA LYS A 82 3.78 15.60 -1.31
C LYS A 82 4.22 16.30 -0.01
N GLY A 83 5.52 16.53 0.13
CA GLY A 83 6.11 17.25 1.26
C GLY A 83 6.20 16.44 2.54
N LEU A 84 5.87 15.14 2.50
CA LEU A 84 5.92 14.25 3.64
C LEU A 84 7.31 13.62 3.79
N GLY A 85 7.81 13.55 5.02
CA GLY A 85 9.03 12.83 5.35
C GLY A 85 8.77 11.37 5.70
N PHE A 86 9.86 10.60 5.89
CA PHE A 86 9.80 9.19 6.24
C PHE A 86 8.86 8.88 7.41
N SER A 87 9.01 9.61 8.53
CA SER A 87 8.21 9.37 9.75
C SER A 87 6.71 9.60 9.52
N GLU A 88 6.35 10.61 8.73
CA GLU A 88 4.97 10.93 8.39
C GLU A 88 4.37 9.85 7.47
N LEU A 89 5.11 9.39 6.47
CA LEU A 89 4.70 8.31 5.57
C LEU A 89 4.55 6.99 6.32
N ALA A 90 5.49 6.65 7.20
CA ALA A 90 5.43 5.45 8.04
C ALA A 90 4.20 5.48 8.97
N ALA A 91 3.93 6.62 9.62
CA ALA A 91 2.74 6.78 10.47
C ALA A 91 1.42 6.63 9.69
N LYS A 92 1.34 7.18 8.48
CA LYS A 92 0.17 7.00 7.60
C LYS A 92 -0.04 5.55 7.20
N MET A 93 1.04 4.84 6.87
CA MET A 93 1.00 3.42 6.54
C MET A 93 0.53 2.57 7.73
N GLU A 94 1.04 2.84 8.94
CA GLU A 94 0.62 2.17 10.18
C GLU A 94 -0.85 2.44 10.49
N ALA A 95 -1.30 3.68 10.33
CA ALA A 95 -2.71 4.03 10.53
C ALA A 95 -3.64 3.30 9.54
N GLY A 96 -3.24 3.16 8.26
CA GLY A 96 -3.99 2.40 7.25
C GLY A 96 -4.10 0.92 7.59
N ALA A 97 -3.04 0.33 8.15
CA ALA A 97 -2.94 -1.09 8.50
C ALA A 97 -3.49 -1.44 9.89
N LYS A 98 -3.83 -0.43 10.72
CA LYS A 98 -4.12 -0.60 12.15
C LYS A 98 -5.12 -1.71 12.46
N ASP A 99 -6.20 -1.79 11.71
CA ASP A 99 -7.31 -2.70 11.99
C ASP A 99 -7.19 -4.04 11.22
N THR A 100 -6.25 -4.13 10.27
CA THR A 100 -6.02 -5.34 9.45
C THR A 100 -5.84 -6.61 10.30
N PRO A 101 -5.00 -6.62 11.36
CA PRO A 101 -4.81 -7.85 12.15
C PRO A 101 -6.07 -8.31 12.85
N SER A 102 -6.84 -7.40 13.45
CA SER A 102 -8.06 -7.73 14.17
C SER A 102 -9.17 -8.22 13.23
N ILE A 103 -9.33 -7.56 12.08
CA ILE A 103 -10.32 -7.94 11.06
C ILE A 103 -10.00 -9.34 10.54
N LEU A 104 -8.77 -9.58 10.09
CA LEU A 104 -8.39 -10.88 9.51
C LEU A 104 -8.40 -12.00 10.54
N SER A 105 -7.94 -11.76 11.78
CA SER A 105 -7.92 -12.79 12.84
C SER A 105 -9.29 -13.24 13.28
N SER A 106 -10.33 -12.42 13.06
CA SER A 106 -11.71 -12.77 13.40
C SER A 106 -12.41 -13.65 12.36
N LEU A 107 -11.82 -13.82 11.16
CA LEU A 107 -12.46 -14.54 10.06
C LEU A 107 -12.43 -16.06 10.28
N THR A 108 -13.56 -16.70 9.96
CA THR A 108 -13.71 -18.16 9.87
C THR A 108 -13.48 -18.63 8.43
N SER A 109 -13.28 -19.94 8.23
CA SER A 109 -13.13 -20.52 6.89
C SER A 109 -14.37 -20.26 6.01
N SER A 110 -15.58 -20.30 6.58
CA SER A 110 -16.81 -20.00 5.84
C SER A 110 -16.88 -18.54 5.42
N GLN A 111 -16.44 -17.60 6.27
CA GLN A 111 -16.42 -16.19 5.94
C GLN A 111 -15.42 -15.84 4.83
N LEU A 112 -14.34 -16.60 4.67
CA LEU A 112 -13.43 -16.42 3.55
C LEU A 112 -14.07 -16.70 2.19
N GLU A 113 -15.11 -17.56 2.14
CA GLU A 113 -15.88 -17.86 0.93
C GLU A 113 -17.06 -16.91 0.72
N GLU A 114 -17.40 -16.09 1.70
CA GLU A 114 -18.46 -15.10 1.54
C GLU A 114 -18.13 -14.12 0.42
N THR A 115 -19.15 -13.71 -0.32
CA THR A 115 -18.98 -12.75 -1.41
C THR A 115 -19.16 -11.31 -0.95
N ARG A 116 -18.46 -10.41 -1.64
CA ARG A 116 -18.51 -8.95 -1.48
C ARG A 116 -18.71 -8.32 -2.85
N LYS A 117 -19.55 -7.30 -2.90
CA LYS A 117 -19.70 -6.47 -4.10
C LYS A 117 -18.64 -5.36 -4.06
N PHE A 118 -17.88 -5.24 -5.14
CA PHE A 118 -16.95 -4.14 -5.36
C PHE A 118 -17.14 -3.61 -6.78
N ARG A 119 -17.75 -2.43 -6.91
CA ARG A 119 -18.17 -1.83 -8.19
C ARG A 119 -19.12 -2.78 -8.91
N ASP A 120 -18.77 -3.20 -10.13
CA ASP A 120 -19.49 -4.15 -11.00
C ASP A 120 -19.07 -5.61 -10.80
N ARG A 121 -18.16 -5.89 -9.86
CA ARG A 121 -17.63 -7.23 -9.57
C ARG A 121 -18.19 -7.81 -8.27
N ILE A 122 -18.31 -9.12 -8.25
CA ILE A 122 -18.55 -9.91 -7.03
C ILE A 122 -17.28 -10.72 -6.78
N VAL A 123 -16.69 -10.57 -5.60
CA VAL A 123 -15.43 -11.23 -5.20
C VAL A 123 -15.61 -11.93 -3.86
N THR A 124 -14.83 -12.98 -3.59
CA THR A 124 -14.80 -13.59 -2.24
C THR A 124 -13.97 -12.75 -1.30
N VAL A 125 -14.18 -12.89 0.01
CA VAL A 125 -13.32 -12.29 1.04
C VAL A 125 -11.87 -12.72 0.85
N ARG A 126 -11.62 -14.01 0.58
CA ARG A 126 -10.27 -14.53 0.27
C ARG A 126 -9.66 -13.80 -0.92
N TRP A 127 -10.39 -13.63 -2.01
CA TRP A 127 -9.90 -12.88 -3.17
C TRP A 127 -9.54 -11.43 -2.80
N ALA A 128 -10.37 -10.78 -1.98
CA ALA A 128 -10.12 -9.40 -1.56
C ALA A 128 -8.81 -9.28 -0.74
N ILE A 129 -8.53 -10.24 0.15
CA ILE A 129 -7.27 -10.28 0.90
C ILE A 129 -6.06 -10.48 -0.04
N LEU A 130 -6.15 -11.45 -0.94
CA LEU A 130 -5.09 -11.72 -1.92
C LEU A 130 -4.85 -10.53 -2.85
N HIS A 131 -5.90 -9.81 -3.24
CA HIS A 131 -5.79 -8.58 -4.03
C HIS A 131 -5.02 -7.47 -3.28
N VAL A 132 -5.23 -7.33 -1.97
CA VAL A 132 -4.43 -6.37 -1.18
C VAL A 132 -2.96 -6.76 -1.16
N ILE A 133 -2.64 -8.06 -0.97
CA ILE A 133 -1.26 -8.55 -0.99
C ILE A 133 -0.61 -8.31 -2.37
N GLU A 134 -1.31 -8.68 -3.44
CA GLU A 134 -0.86 -8.44 -4.82
C GLU A 134 -0.60 -6.95 -5.08
N HIS A 135 -1.54 -6.08 -4.68
CA HIS A 135 -1.44 -4.64 -4.85
C HIS A 135 -0.22 -4.04 -4.14
N TRP A 136 0.04 -4.48 -2.89
CA TRP A 136 1.27 -4.12 -2.18
C TRP A 136 2.51 -4.58 -2.91
N ALA A 137 2.56 -5.85 -3.36
CA ALA A 137 3.73 -6.42 -4.04
C ALA A 137 4.05 -5.71 -5.35
N ILE A 138 3.04 -5.39 -6.16
CA ILE A 138 3.20 -4.61 -7.40
C ILE A 138 3.81 -3.24 -7.10
N HIS A 139 3.27 -2.52 -6.11
CA HIS A 139 3.78 -1.19 -5.77
C HIS A 139 5.16 -1.23 -5.13
N VAL A 140 5.51 -2.26 -4.35
CA VAL A 140 6.88 -2.46 -3.85
C VAL A 140 7.87 -2.53 -5.02
N GLY A 141 7.55 -3.29 -6.07
CA GLY A 141 8.38 -3.35 -7.28
C GLY A 141 8.53 -1.99 -7.98
N HIS A 142 7.44 -1.23 -8.11
CA HIS A 142 7.49 0.13 -8.66
C HIS A 142 8.32 1.07 -7.78
N MET A 143 8.20 0.99 -6.46
CA MET A 143 8.96 1.81 -5.52
C MET A 143 10.45 1.48 -5.55
N GLN A 144 10.82 0.19 -5.66
CA GLN A 144 12.20 -0.24 -5.84
C GLN A 144 12.81 0.39 -7.08
N LEU A 145 12.12 0.30 -8.22
CA LEU A 145 12.57 0.89 -9.46
C LEU A 145 12.69 2.43 -9.36
N THR A 146 11.68 3.09 -8.80
CA THR A 146 11.69 4.54 -8.60
C THR A 146 12.89 4.99 -7.75
N ARG A 147 13.15 4.28 -6.63
CA ARG A 147 14.31 4.54 -5.77
C ARG A 147 15.63 4.32 -6.51
N GLN A 148 15.77 3.25 -7.28
CA GLN A 148 16.97 2.96 -8.07
C GLN A 148 17.25 4.08 -9.10
N LEU A 149 16.22 4.53 -9.80
CA LEU A 149 16.32 5.61 -10.77
C LEU A 149 16.70 6.95 -10.11
N TRP A 150 16.16 7.26 -8.93
CA TRP A 150 16.56 8.41 -8.15
C TRP A 150 18.04 8.35 -7.77
N LEU A 151 18.47 7.23 -7.19
CA LEU A 151 19.85 7.04 -6.77
C LEU A 151 20.84 7.08 -7.94
N ALA A 152 20.47 6.52 -9.08
CA ALA A 152 21.28 6.59 -10.29
C ALA A 152 21.45 8.03 -10.82
N LYS A 153 20.40 8.86 -10.68
CA LYS A 153 20.39 10.24 -11.20
C LYS A 153 20.99 11.24 -10.23
N PHE A 154 20.77 11.09 -8.93
CA PHE A 154 21.07 12.10 -7.92
C PHE A 154 21.95 11.56 -6.77
N GLY A 155 22.14 10.24 -6.65
CA GLY A 155 23.01 9.65 -5.65
C GLY A 155 24.45 10.09 -5.85
N LYS A 156 25.17 10.35 -4.73
CA LYS A 156 26.62 10.61 -4.82
C LYS A 156 27.29 9.36 -5.40
N LYS A 157 28.05 9.52 -6.49
CA LYS A 157 28.99 8.47 -6.91
C LYS A 157 29.93 8.23 -5.72
N LYS A 158 30.00 7.00 -5.24
CA LYS A 158 31.11 6.60 -4.35
C LYS A 158 32.34 6.60 -5.24
N ASP A 159 33.26 7.53 -4.98
CA ASP A 159 34.62 7.49 -5.50
C ASP A 159 35.34 6.26 -4.96
#